data_e8c382987fc128b43914472eded1d1c0
#
_entry.id   e8c382987fc128b43914472eded1d1c0
#
_cell.length_a   1.000
_cell.length_b   1.000
_cell.length_c   1.000
_cell.angle_alpha   90.00
_cell.angle_beta   90.00
_cell.angle_gamma   90.00
#
_symmetry.space_group_name_H-M   'P 1'
#
loop_
_entity.id
_entity.type
_entity.pdbx_description
1 polymer ?
#
loop_
_entity_poly.entity_id
_entity_poly.type
_entity_poly.pdbx_seq_one_letter_code
_entity_poly.pdbx_strand_id
1 'polypeptide(L)'
;NCPFPAYLSRESILGEQQSPSKNNSCVAEQHGRERWLGAFVLLPGADDRLLTEPLSQPDFFNVKELFSLKDLFNARVHLGHKKGCRHRFMEPYIFGCRLDQDIIDLDQTMDHLQLALNFTAHIAYRKGIILFVSRNRQFCHLIESTARECGEYAHTRYWQGGLLTNAPIQFGSGVRLPDLLIFLSSLNNVFEPHVAIRDAAKMNIPTVGVVDTNCNPCLITYPIPGNDDSPTAMELYCKLFKMTIIHAKDYRKQREVFHELQSKAEGEEMPGKGPHVPVSP
;
A
#
# COMPACT_ATOMS: atom_id res chain seq x y z
N ASN A 1 23.31 -11.99 -1.37
CA ASN A 1 22.71 -12.41 -0.10
C ASN A 1 21.68 -11.37 0.34
N CYS A 2 20.54 -11.31 -0.33
CA CYS A 2 19.36 -10.64 0.22
C CYS A 2 18.59 -11.70 1.03
N PRO A 3 18.32 -11.49 2.30
CA PRO A 3 17.43 -12.35 3.06
C PRO A 3 15.98 -12.00 2.69
N PHE A 4 15.43 -12.70 1.70
CA PHE A 4 13.99 -12.79 1.56
C PHE A 4 13.45 -13.63 2.72
N PRO A 5 12.32 -13.25 3.34
CA PRO A 5 11.64 -14.17 4.22
C PRO A 5 11.29 -15.42 3.41
N ALA A 6 11.77 -16.56 3.87
CA ALA A 6 11.53 -17.85 3.26
C ALA A 6 10.02 -18.06 3.11
N TYR A 7 9.53 -18.11 1.89
CA TYR A 7 8.22 -18.65 1.58
C TYR A 7 8.24 -20.12 1.98
N LEU A 8 7.44 -20.45 2.97
CA LEU A 8 7.19 -21.82 3.41
C LEU A 8 6.72 -22.64 2.20
N SER A 9 7.53 -23.61 1.82
CA SER A 9 7.20 -24.60 0.83
C SER A 9 5.92 -25.35 1.23
N ARG A 10 5.06 -25.53 0.26
CA ARG A 10 3.71 -26.14 0.32
C ARG A 10 3.66 -27.62 0.69
N GLU A 11 4.74 -28.23 1.21
CA GLU A 11 4.85 -29.70 1.37
C GLU A 11 4.81 -30.23 2.80
N SER A 12 4.35 -29.51 3.78
CA SER A 12 4.29 -30.03 5.16
C SER A 12 2.91 -30.00 5.82
N ILE A 13 1.83 -30.17 5.07
CA ILE A 13 0.50 -30.38 5.63
C ILE A 13 -0.10 -31.69 5.09
N LEU A 14 0.43 -32.81 5.51
CA LEU A 14 -0.25 -34.09 5.54
C LEU A 14 0.43 -34.97 6.60
N GLY A 15 -0.24 -35.16 7.70
CA GLY A 15 0.15 -36.18 8.67
C GLY A 15 -0.04 -35.77 10.12
N GLU A 16 -1.11 -36.29 10.61
CA GLU A 16 -1.37 -36.91 11.90
C GLU A 16 -2.29 -36.19 12.87
N GLN A 17 -3.49 -36.73 12.88
CA GLN A 17 -4.46 -36.62 13.97
C GLN A 17 -3.95 -37.40 15.19
N GLN A 18 -3.76 -36.74 16.32
CA GLN A 18 -3.89 -37.39 17.63
C GLN A 18 -4.57 -36.44 18.61
N SER A 19 -5.53 -37.00 19.30
CA SER A 19 -6.51 -36.44 20.21
C SER A 19 -5.94 -35.99 21.58
N PRO A 20 -6.75 -35.34 22.44
CA PRO A 20 -6.28 -34.32 23.39
C PRO A 20 -5.97 -34.93 24.77
N SER A 21 -4.92 -34.46 25.41
CA SER A 21 -4.79 -34.55 26.87
C SER A 21 -4.73 -33.11 27.47
N LYS A 22 -5.62 -32.92 28.41
CA LYS A 22 -5.76 -31.75 29.27
C LYS A 22 -4.47 -31.51 30.07
N ASN A 23 -3.99 -30.25 30.17
CA ASN A 23 -3.79 -29.54 31.43
C ASN A 23 -2.95 -28.29 31.24
N ASN A 24 -3.53 -27.16 31.64
CA ASN A 24 -2.97 -25.99 32.34
C ASN A 24 -1.51 -25.57 32.02
N SER A 25 -1.35 -24.60 31.08
CA SER A 25 -0.22 -23.66 31.11
C SER A 25 -0.37 -22.43 30.18
N CYS A 26 -1.58 -22.04 29.78
CA CYS A 26 -1.81 -20.91 28.87
C CYS A 26 -2.11 -19.56 29.53
N VAL A 27 -1.86 -19.38 30.82
CA VAL A 27 -2.16 -18.09 31.50
C VAL A 27 -0.92 -17.19 31.66
N ALA A 28 0.30 -17.70 31.46
CA ALA A 28 1.52 -16.94 31.73
C ALA A 28 2.07 -16.16 30.51
N GLU A 29 1.67 -16.49 29.27
CA GLU A 29 2.22 -15.82 28.06
C GLU A 29 1.42 -14.59 27.59
N GLN A 30 0.18 -14.43 28.03
CA GLN A 30 -0.62 -13.25 27.67
C GLN A 30 -0.20 -11.97 28.44
N HIS A 31 0.40 -12.12 29.62
CA HIS A 31 0.84 -10.96 30.43
C HIS A 31 2.17 -10.33 29.98
N GLY A 32 2.92 -10.98 29.13
CA GLY A 32 4.20 -10.46 28.61
C GLY A 32 4.08 -9.52 27.42
N ARG A 33 3.01 -9.64 26.61
CA ARG A 33 2.79 -8.78 25.44
C ARG A 33 2.16 -7.42 25.76
N GLU A 34 1.38 -7.37 26.80
CA GLU A 34 0.71 -6.10 27.20
C GLU A 34 1.66 -5.09 27.86
N ARG A 35 2.79 -5.53 28.38
CA ARG A 35 3.73 -4.65 29.09
C ARG A 35 4.57 -3.75 28.17
N TRP A 36 4.71 -4.09 26.87
CA TRP A 36 5.41 -3.25 25.90
C TRP A 36 4.50 -2.28 25.15
N LEU A 37 3.19 -2.54 25.16
CA LEU A 37 2.19 -1.62 24.60
C LEU A 37 1.77 -0.53 25.63
N GLY A 38 2.02 -0.74 26.92
CA GLY A 38 1.61 0.17 27.99
C GLY A 38 2.46 1.44 28.18
N ALA A 39 3.59 1.57 27.49
CA ALA A 39 4.48 2.73 27.65
C ALA A 39 4.23 3.88 26.67
N PHE A 40 3.26 3.73 25.75
CA PHE A 40 2.89 4.78 24.77
C PHE A 40 1.40 5.06 24.72
N VAL A 41 0.68 4.81 25.80
CA VAL A 41 -0.72 5.21 25.94
C VAL A 41 -0.77 6.65 26.44
N LEU A 42 -0.48 7.60 25.58
CA LEU A 42 -1.12 8.91 25.62
C LEU A 42 -2.62 8.63 25.42
N LEU A 43 -3.46 9.12 26.31
CA LEU A 43 -4.92 8.96 26.33
C LEU A 43 -5.50 8.90 24.91
N PRO A 44 -6.22 7.82 24.54
CA PRO A 44 -6.75 7.69 23.20
C PRO A 44 -7.78 8.79 22.97
N GLY A 45 -7.40 9.82 22.22
CA GLY A 45 -8.35 10.73 21.63
C GLY A 45 -9.28 9.96 20.68
N ALA A 46 -10.47 10.48 20.40
CA ALA A 46 -11.42 9.88 19.46
C ALA A 46 -10.77 9.55 18.09
N ASP A 47 -9.71 10.26 17.73
CA ASP A 47 -8.93 10.06 16.52
C ASP A 47 -8.16 8.74 16.48
N ASP A 48 -7.71 8.20 17.63
CA ASP A 48 -6.91 6.96 17.67
C ASP A 48 -7.74 5.71 17.30
N ARG A 49 -9.01 5.67 17.67
CA ARG A 49 -9.91 4.57 17.30
C ARG A 49 -10.14 4.51 15.79
N LEU A 50 -10.36 5.65 15.17
CA LEU A 50 -10.50 5.76 13.71
C LEU A 50 -9.28 5.23 12.96
N LEU A 51 -8.08 5.40 13.52
CA LEU A 51 -6.83 4.97 12.88
C LEU A 51 -6.51 3.50 13.12
N THR A 52 -6.99 2.90 14.21
CA THR A 52 -6.66 1.52 14.60
C THR A 52 -7.63 0.48 14.07
N GLU A 53 -8.90 0.81 13.90
CA GLU A 53 -9.91 -0.13 13.40
C GLU A 53 -9.59 -0.76 12.03
N PRO A 54 -9.10 -0.02 11.02
CA PRO A 54 -8.77 -0.62 9.73
C PRO A 54 -7.65 -1.64 9.78
N LEU A 55 -6.80 -1.60 10.82
CA LEU A 55 -5.69 -2.54 11.00
C LEU A 55 -6.13 -3.87 11.61
N SER A 56 -7.30 -3.93 12.22
CA SER A 56 -7.81 -5.16 12.85
C SER A 56 -8.27 -6.20 11.82
N GLN A 57 -8.59 -5.78 10.59
CA GLN A 57 -9.05 -6.65 9.51
C GLN A 57 -8.05 -6.66 8.36
N PRO A 58 -7.66 -7.83 7.83
CA PRO A 58 -6.62 -7.93 6.81
C PRO A 58 -7.02 -7.34 5.45
N ASP A 59 -8.31 -7.29 5.11
CA ASP A 59 -8.82 -6.72 3.86
C ASP A 59 -10.01 -5.77 4.13
N PHE A 60 -9.75 -4.75 4.95
CA PHE A 60 -10.76 -3.78 5.37
C PHE A 60 -11.38 -3.01 4.19
N PHE A 61 -10.61 -2.79 3.12
CA PHE A 61 -11.05 -2.01 1.96
C PHE A 61 -11.61 -2.86 0.81
N ASN A 62 -11.78 -4.18 1.00
CA ASN A 62 -12.28 -5.14 -0.01
C ASN A 62 -11.57 -5.00 -1.36
N VAL A 63 -10.25 -4.90 -1.32
CA VAL A 63 -9.42 -4.66 -2.51
C VAL A 63 -9.48 -5.84 -3.49
N LYS A 64 -9.72 -7.05 -2.99
CA LYS A 64 -9.86 -8.27 -3.81
C LYS A 64 -10.96 -8.19 -4.85
N GLU A 65 -12.02 -7.46 -4.56
CA GLU A 65 -13.19 -7.35 -5.45
C GLU A 65 -12.99 -6.34 -6.58
N LEU A 66 -11.95 -5.49 -6.51
CA LEU A 66 -11.73 -4.42 -7.48
C LEU A 66 -11.25 -4.90 -8.85
N PHE A 67 -10.65 -6.09 -8.92
CA PHE A 67 -10.09 -6.62 -10.15
C PHE A 67 -10.13 -8.14 -10.20
N SER A 68 -10.13 -8.68 -11.41
CA SER A 68 -10.11 -10.13 -11.66
C SER A 68 -8.91 -10.53 -12.51
N LEU A 69 -8.55 -11.82 -12.47
CA LEU A 69 -7.50 -12.38 -13.33
C LEU A 69 -7.79 -12.16 -14.82
N LYS A 70 -9.08 -12.14 -15.20
CA LYS A 70 -9.49 -11.84 -16.58
C LYS A 70 -9.16 -10.41 -16.99
N ASP A 71 -9.32 -9.45 -16.08
CA ASP A 71 -9.01 -8.05 -16.34
C ASP A 71 -7.51 -7.85 -16.54
N LEU A 72 -6.67 -8.51 -15.71
CA LEU A 72 -5.21 -8.50 -15.86
C LEU A 72 -4.78 -9.10 -17.20
N PHE A 73 -5.40 -10.23 -17.59
CA PHE A 73 -5.09 -10.88 -18.88
C PHE A 73 -5.52 -10.02 -20.07
N ASN A 74 -6.72 -9.45 -20.06
CA ASN A 74 -7.24 -8.58 -21.09
C ASN A 74 -6.41 -7.30 -21.26
N ALA A 75 -5.91 -6.76 -20.15
CA ALA A 75 -5.02 -5.60 -20.14
C ALA A 75 -3.59 -5.93 -20.57
N ARG A 76 -3.28 -7.21 -20.88
CA ARG A 76 -1.94 -7.66 -21.30
C ARG A 76 -0.84 -7.45 -20.26
N VAL A 77 -1.18 -7.56 -19.00
CA VAL A 77 -0.24 -7.44 -17.87
C VAL A 77 0.81 -8.55 -17.88
N HIS A 78 0.46 -9.73 -18.40
CA HIS A 78 1.31 -10.91 -18.47
C HIS A 78 2.45 -10.84 -19.51
N LEU A 79 2.43 -9.86 -20.41
CA LEU A 79 3.46 -9.74 -21.45
C LEU A 79 4.67 -9.00 -20.91
N GLY A 80 5.80 -9.67 -20.85
CA GLY A 80 7.08 -9.08 -20.48
C GLY A 80 7.96 -8.79 -21.71
N HIS A 81 9.22 -8.47 -21.46
CA HIS A 81 10.24 -8.21 -22.46
C HIS A 81 10.84 -9.49 -23.06
N LYS A 82 11.75 -9.34 -24.01
CA LYS A 82 12.49 -10.46 -24.59
C LYS A 82 13.40 -11.12 -23.53
N LYS A 83 13.55 -12.44 -23.60
CA LYS A 83 14.38 -13.25 -22.72
C LYS A 83 15.81 -12.70 -22.51
N GLY A 84 16.38 -12.09 -23.56
CA GLY A 84 17.72 -11.49 -23.47
C GLY A 84 17.82 -10.25 -22.56
N CYS A 85 16.70 -9.59 -22.26
CA CYS A 85 16.63 -8.42 -21.39
C CYS A 85 16.21 -8.78 -19.95
N ARG A 86 15.96 -10.06 -19.68
CA ARG A 86 15.48 -10.53 -18.37
C ARG A 86 16.45 -10.18 -17.25
N HIS A 87 15.94 -9.59 -16.21
CA HIS A 87 16.68 -9.38 -14.98
C HIS A 87 16.72 -10.66 -14.14
N ARG A 88 17.86 -11.02 -13.56
CA ARG A 88 18.06 -12.26 -12.81
C ARG A 88 17.03 -12.45 -11.65
N PHE A 89 16.69 -11.38 -10.96
CA PHE A 89 15.78 -11.46 -9.82
C PHE A 89 14.30 -11.49 -10.19
N MET A 90 13.96 -11.36 -11.49
CA MET A 90 12.60 -11.54 -11.98
C MET A 90 12.27 -13.00 -12.34
N GLU A 91 13.24 -13.87 -12.38
CA GLU A 91 13.04 -15.29 -12.74
C GLU A 91 11.92 -15.99 -11.94
N PRO A 92 11.74 -15.78 -10.62
CA PRO A 92 10.66 -16.40 -9.85
C PRO A 92 9.24 -15.95 -10.25
N TYR A 93 9.11 -14.77 -10.87
CA TYR A 93 7.83 -14.19 -11.27
C TYR A 93 7.45 -14.50 -12.71
N ILE A 94 8.29 -15.25 -13.42
CA ILE A 94 8.09 -15.59 -14.84
C ILE A 94 7.51 -16.98 -14.93
N PHE A 95 6.32 -17.09 -15.51
CA PHE A 95 5.66 -18.36 -15.80
C PHE A 95 6.41 -19.17 -16.86
N GLY A 96 6.91 -18.51 -17.91
CA GLY A 96 7.63 -19.15 -19.00
C GLY A 96 8.04 -18.18 -20.09
N CYS A 97 8.57 -18.72 -21.19
CA CYS A 97 8.98 -17.95 -22.35
C CYS A 97 8.32 -18.51 -23.62
N ARG A 98 7.72 -17.66 -24.42
CA ARG A 98 7.14 -18.02 -25.72
C ARG A 98 7.64 -17.10 -26.81
N LEU A 99 8.25 -17.66 -27.84
CA LEU A 99 8.83 -16.91 -28.98
C LEU A 99 9.79 -15.81 -28.50
N ASP A 100 10.71 -16.19 -27.58
CA ASP A 100 11.68 -15.30 -26.96
C ASP A 100 11.08 -14.14 -26.12
N GLN A 101 9.78 -14.13 -25.89
CA GLN A 101 9.10 -13.20 -25.02
C GLN A 101 8.77 -13.87 -23.68
N ASP A 102 9.10 -13.24 -22.59
CA ASP A 102 8.79 -13.71 -21.25
C ASP A 102 7.31 -13.46 -20.91
N ILE A 103 6.71 -14.43 -20.22
CA ILE A 103 5.33 -14.36 -19.76
C ILE A 103 5.36 -14.32 -18.25
N ILE A 104 4.78 -13.26 -17.68
CA ILE A 104 4.70 -13.04 -16.24
C ILE A 104 3.55 -13.88 -15.68
N ASP A 105 3.77 -14.44 -14.49
CA ASP A 105 2.77 -15.21 -13.77
C ASP A 105 1.72 -14.28 -13.16
N LEU A 106 0.48 -14.35 -13.65
CA LEU A 106 -0.61 -13.48 -13.20
C LEU A 106 -1.14 -13.83 -11.81
N ASP A 107 -1.00 -15.06 -11.35
CA ASP A 107 -1.44 -15.45 -10.00
C ASP A 107 -0.56 -14.73 -8.95
N GLN A 108 0.75 -14.73 -9.14
CA GLN A 108 1.67 -13.96 -8.31
C GLN A 108 1.43 -12.45 -8.44
N THR A 109 1.17 -11.96 -9.66
CA THR A 109 0.84 -10.54 -9.87
C THR A 109 -0.40 -10.13 -9.08
N MET A 110 -1.43 -10.99 -9.04
CA MET A 110 -2.67 -10.73 -8.31
C MET A 110 -2.41 -10.57 -6.80
N ASP A 111 -1.63 -11.49 -6.21
CA ASP A 111 -1.29 -11.44 -4.79
C ASP A 111 -0.49 -10.18 -4.45
N HIS A 112 0.54 -9.87 -5.23
CA HIS A 112 1.37 -8.67 -5.04
C HIS A 112 0.59 -7.37 -5.25
N LEU A 113 -0.27 -7.32 -6.26
CA LEU A 113 -1.12 -6.16 -6.53
C LEU A 113 -2.11 -5.92 -5.39
N GLN A 114 -2.73 -6.97 -4.86
CA GLN A 114 -3.62 -6.86 -3.70
C GLN A 114 -2.90 -6.27 -2.48
N LEU A 115 -1.70 -6.77 -2.15
CA LEU A 115 -0.91 -6.25 -1.04
C LEU A 115 -0.55 -4.77 -1.25
N ALA A 116 -0.13 -4.40 -2.46
CA ALA A 116 0.25 -3.03 -2.82
C ALA A 116 -0.93 -2.06 -2.75
N LEU A 117 -2.10 -2.46 -3.27
CA LEU A 117 -3.30 -1.64 -3.23
C LEU A 117 -3.83 -1.50 -1.79
N ASN A 118 -3.81 -2.57 -0.99
CA ASN A 118 -4.21 -2.51 0.41
C ASN A 118 -3.32 -1.55 1.21
N PHE A 119 -1.99 -1.63 1.02
CA PHE A 119 -1.06 -0.70 1.63
C PHE A 119 -1.32 0.76 1.22
N THR A 120 -1.57 0.99 -0.07
CA THR A 120 -1.92 2.31 -0.60
C THR A 120 -3.21 2.85 0.02
N ALA A 121 -4.24 2.00 0.18
CA ALA A 121 -5.51 2.36 0.83
C ALA A 121 -5.30 2.80 2.27
N HIS A 122 -4.49 2.10 3.05
CA HIS A 122 -4.17 2.48 4.43
C HIS A 122 -3.47 3.84 4.54
N ILE A 123 -2.56 4.15 3.61
CA ILE A 123 -1.90 5.46 3.58
C ILE A 123 -2.88 6.56 3.19
N ALA A 124 -3.73 6.33 2.17
CA ALA A 124 -4.75 7.29 1.76
C ALA A 124 -5.77 7.55 2.88
N TYR A 125 -6.17 6.51 3.62
CA TYR A 125 -7.05 6.60 4.78
C TYR A 125 -6.46 7.50 5.87
N ARG A 126 -5.14 7.44 6.10
CA ARG A 126 -4.42 8.24 7.12
C ARG A 126 -4.07 9.66 6.68
N LYS A 127 -4.61 10.18 5.58
CA LYS A 127 -4.24 11.48 4.98
C LYS A 127 -2.76 11.56 4.59
N GLY A 128 -2.14 10.43 4.24
CA GLY A 128 -0.80 10.41 3.71
C GLY A 128 -0.74 11.03 2.32
N ILE A 129 0.38 11.68 1.99
CA ILE A 129 0.64 12.26 0.67
C ILE A 129 1.18 11.17 -0.24
N ILE A 130 0.51 10.93 -1.37
CA ILE A 130 0.89 9.93 -2.36
C ILE A 130 1.43 10.66 -3.60
N LEU A 131 2.60 10.22 -4.07
CA LEU A 131 3.23 10.77 -5.27
C LEU A 131 3.38 9.68 -6.33
N PHE A 132 2.69 9.86 -7.46
CA PHE A 132 2.87 9.02 -8.64
C PHE A 132 4.12 9.44 -9.39
N VAL A 133 4.98 8.47 -9.73
CA VAL A 133 6.24 8.71 -10.44
C VAL A 133 6.28 7.86 -11.71
N SER A 134 6.59 8.47 -12.84
CA SER A 134 6.85 7.77 -14.10
C SER A 134 7.75 8.64 -14.99
N ARG A 135 8.58 7.98 -15.77
CA ARG A 135 9.44 8.65 -16.76
C ARG A 135 8.89 8.52 -18.19
N ASN A 136 7.96 7.60 -18.42
CA ASN A 136 7.42 7.36 -19.74
C ASN A 136 6.53 8.53 -20.20
N ARG A 137 6.96 9.23 -21.26
CA ARG A 137 6.26 10.40 -21.79
C ARG A 137 4.89 10.08 -22.37
N GLN A 138 4.70 8.87 -22.86
CA GLN A 138 3.45 8.44 -23.47
C GLN A 138 2.28 8.49 -22.49
N PHE A 139 2.54 8.18 -21.21
CA PHE A 139 1.52 8.07 -20.18
C PHE A 139 1.44 9.29 -19.24
N CYS A 140 2.24 10.34 -19.47
CA CYS A 140 2.27 11.51 -18.60
C CYS A 140 0.87 12.08 -18.34
N HIS A 141 0.10 12.32 -19.40
CA HIS A 141 -1.23 12.92 -19.29
C HIS A 141 -2.20 12.03 -18.50
N LEU A 142 -2.16 10.72 -18.76
CA LEU A 142 -2.99 9.74 -18.04
C LEU A 142 -2.69 9.75 -16.54
N ILE A 143 -1.42 9.73 -16.18
CA ILE A 143 -0.97 9.70 -14.79
C ILE A 143 -1.29 11.02 -14.07
N GLU A 144 -1.06 12.15 -14.71
CA GLU A 144 -1.37 13.47 -14.15
C GLU A 144 -2.88 13.68 -13.95
N SER A 145 -3.71 13.20 -14.89
CA SER A 145 -5.18 13.26 -14.72
C SER A 145 -5.65 12.35 -13.60
N THR A 146 -5.12 11.12 -13.52
CA THR A 146 -5.43 10.18 -12.44
C THR A 146 -5.09 10.75 -11.07
N ALA A 147 -3.89 11.31 -10.92
CA ALA A 147 -3.46 11.93 -9.65
C ALA A 147 -4.36 13.11 -9.26
N ARG A 148 -4.73 13.97 -10.22
CA ARG A 148 -5.63 15.11 -9.99
C ARG A 148 -7.02 14.64 -9.54
N GLU A 149 -7.56 13.61 -10.17
CA GLU A 149 -8.87 13.04 -9.82
C GLU A 149 -8.87 12.39 -8.42
N CYS A 150 -7.74 11.81 -8.00
CA CYS A 150 -7.55 11.30 -6.65
C CYS A 150 -7.30 12.42 -5.61
N GLY A 151 -6.99 13.65 -6.04
CA GLY A 151 -6.51 14.71 -5.15
C GLY A 151 -5.13 14.39 -4.58
N GLU A 152 -4.25 13.78 -5.39
CA GLU A 152 -2.87 13.42 -5.08
C GLU A 152 -1.90 14.05 -6.08
N TYR A 153 -0.62 13.75 -5.96
CA TYR A 153 0.44 14.40 -6.74
C TYR A 153 1.04 13.44 -7.76
N ALA A 154 1.52 13.99 -8.88
CA ALA A 154 2.24 13.25 -9.91
C ALA A 154 3.52 13.96 -10.31
N HIS A 155 4.59 13.20 -10.52
CA HIS A 155 5.85 13.65 -11.08
C HIS A 155 6.20 12.81 -12.32
N THR A 156 5.93 13.36 -13.50
CA THR A 156 6.11 12.69 -14.81
C THR A 156 7.26 13.28 -15.62
N ARG A 157 7.99 14.23 -15.05
CA ARG A 157 9.10 14.94 -15.69
C ARG A 157 10.45 14.31 -15.32
N TYR A 158 11.51 14.94 -15.78
CA TYR A 158 12.86 14.54 -15.40
C TYR A 158 13.06 14.69 -13.88
N TRP A 159 13.51 13.61 -13.25
CA TRP A 159 13.80 13.65 -11.82
C TRP A 159 15.16 14.30 -11.58
N GLN A 160 15.16 15.46 -10.98
CA GLN A 160 16.38 16.15 -10.58
C GLN A 160 16.87 15.55 -9.25
N GLY A 161 18.19 15.36 -9.14
CA GLY A 161 18.78 14.88 -7.89
C GLY A 161 18.51 15.84 -6.74
N GLY A 162 18.18 15.28 -5.58
CA GLY A 162 17.95 16.07 -4.37
C GLY A 162 16.52 16.55 -4.15
N LEU A 163 15.56 16.19 -5.01
CA LEU A 163 14.15 16.57 -4.82
C LEU A 163 13.58 16.10 -3.47
N LEU A 164 13.95 14.92 -3.01
CA LEU A 164 13.56 14.41 -1.69
C LEU A 164 14.63 14.71 -0.63
N THR A 165 15.88 14.39 -0.92
CA THR A 165 16.97 14.47 0.06
C THR A 165 17.37 15.89 0.43
N ASN A 166 17.14 16.86 -0.44
CA ASN A 166 17.48 18.27 -0.24
C ASN A 166 16.24 19.18 -0.37
N ALA A 167 15.06 18.65 -0.09
CA ALA A 167 13.79 19.34 -0.22
C ALA A 167 13.72 20.67 0.58
N PRO A 168 14.23 20.78 1.82
CA PRO A 168 14.18 22.03 2.56
C PRO A 168 14.95 23.19 1.91
N ILE A 169 16.03 22.88 1.19
CA ILE A 169 16.82 23.89 0.49
C ILE A 169 16.20 24.25 -0.86
N GLN A 170 15.64 23.24 -1.58
CA GLN A 170 15.07 23.46 -2.91
C GLN A 170 13.70 24.14 -2.87
N PHE A 171 12.87 23.80 -1.90
CA PHE A 171 11.47 24.25 -1.82
C PHE A 171 11.16 25.13 -0.60
N GLY A 172 12.15 25.32 0.29
CA GLY A 172 12.00 26.09 1.52
C GLY A 172 11.70 25.25 2.75
N SER A 173 11.85 25.85 3.92
CA SER A 173 11.58 25.21 5.20
C SER A 173 10.08 24.98 5.39
N GLY A 174 9.69 23.77 5.77
CA GLY A 174 8.29 23.43 6.03
C GLY A 174 7.61 22.60 4.93
N VAL A 175 8.34 22.19 3.89
CA VAL A 175 7.81 21.25 2.88
C VAL A 175 7.65 19.86 3.49
N ARG A 176 6.43 19.32 3.40
CA ARG A 176 6.13 17.93 3.77
C ARG A 176 6.51 17.02 2.61
N LEU A 177 7.27 15.98 2.93
CA LEU A 177 7.64 14.93 1.98
C LEU A 177 6.45 13.99 1.74
N PRO A 178 6.41 13.28 0.59
CA PRO A 178 5.41 12.25 0.35
C PRO A 178 5.61 11.07 1.32
N ASP A 179 4.49 10.48 1.74
CA ASP A 179 4.46 9.31 2.61
C ASP A 179 4.52 8.00 1.81
N LEU A 180 4.21 8.05 0.51
CA LEU A 180 4.25 6.92 -0.42
C LEU A 180 4.64 7.38 -1.82
N LEU A 181 5.53 6.63 -2.47
CA LEU A 181 5.83 6.77 -3.89
C LEU A 181 5.27 5.57 -4.67
N ILE A 182 4.49 5.87 -5.72
CA ILE A 182 3.95 4.85 -6.64
C ILE A 182 4.68 4.98 -7.97
N PHE A 183 5.48 3.99 -8.31
CA PHE A 183 6.18 3.90 -9.58
C PHE A 183 5.35 3.12 -10.60
N LEU A 184 4.89 3.78 -11.64
CA LEU A 184 4.20 3.11 -12.75
C LEU A 184 5.18 2.60 -13.81
N SER A 185 6.42 3.09 -13.78
CA SER A 185 7.57 2.54 -14.49
C SER A 185 8.79 2.65 -13.58
N SER A 186 9.50 1.56 -13.40
CA SER A 186 10.64 1.47 -12.47
C SER A 186 11.97 1.89 -13.10
N LEU A 187 12.04 2.05 -14.42
CA LEU A 187 13.24 2.45 -15.15
C LEU A 187 13.22 3.92 -15.55
N ASN A 188 14.39 4.54 -15.50
CA ASN A 188 14.64 5.87 -16.06
C ASN A 188 14.98 5.80 -17.55
N ASN A 189 15.84 4.84 -17.89
CA ASN A 189 16.24 4.45 -19.25
C ASN A 189 16.12 2.93 -19.35
N VAL A 190 16.49 2.35 -20.50
CA VAL A 190 16.37 0.90 -20.76
C VAL A 190 17.04 0.02 -19.70
N PHE A 191 18.11 0.50 -19.03
CA PHE A 191 18.90 -0.31 -18.08
C PHE A 191 19.05 0.31 -16.70
N GLU A 192 18.76 1.59 -16.53
CA GLU A 192 18.98 2.28 -15.27
C GLU A 192 17.69 2.40 -14.47
N PRO A 193 17.70 2.00 -13.19
CA PRO A 193 16.56 2.22 -12.31
C PRO A 193 16.31 3.71 -12.11
N HIS A 194 15.06 4.06 -11.86
CA HIS A 194 14.67 5.44 -11.64
C HIS A 194 15.36 6.01 -10.39
N VAL A 195 15.95 7.19 -10.51
CA VAL A 195 16.74 7.83 -9.43
C VAL A 195 15.92 8.03 -8.17
N ALA A 196 14.62 8.30 -8.31
CA ALA A 196 13.70 8.47 -7.18
C ALA A 196 13.63 7.27 -6.25
N ILE A 197 13.85 6.04 -6.75
CA ILE A 197 13.86 4.81 -5.93
C ILE A 197 14.99 4.90 -4.89
N ARG A 198 16.19 5.29 -5.33
CA ARG A 198 17.35 5.49 -4.45
C ARG A 198 17.14 6.62 -3.46
N ASP A 199 16.53 7.72 -3.92
CA ASP A 199 16.27 8.89 -3.08
C ASP A 199 15.18 8.59 -2.04
N ALA A 200 14.14 7.82 -2.40
CA ALA A 200 13.12 7.31 -1.49
C ALA A 200 13.71 6.42 -0.38
N ALA A 201 14.59 5.50 -0.76
CA ALA A 201 15.28 4.62 0.19
C ALA A 201 16.12 5.40 1.21
N LYS A 202 16.78 6.51 0.79
CA LYS A 202 17.53 7.38 1.69
C LYS A 202 16.63 8.12 2.69
N MET A 203 15.39 8.42 2.29
CA MET A 203 14.44 9.17 3.11
C MET A 203 13.49 8.24 3.88
N ASN A 204 13.68 6.92 3.80
CA ASN A 204 12.82 5.90 4.42
C ASN A 204 11.34 6.00 3.96
N ILE A 205 11.10 6.41 2.72
CA ILE A 205 9.77 6.48 2.14
C ILE A 205 9.46 5.15 1.47
N PRO A 206 8.37 4.45 1.84
CA PRO A 206 7.95 3.22 1.20
C PRO A 206 7.62 3.44 -0.27
N THR A 207 7.88 2.41 -1.07
CA THR A 207 7.67 2.44 -2.51
C THR A 207 6.78 1.29 -2.95
N VAL A 208 5.80 1.59 -3.77
CA VAL A 208 4.99 0.63 -4.54
C VAL A 208 5.38 0.80 -6.00
N GLY A 209 5.49 -0.27 -6.76
CA GLY A 209 5.83 -0.07 -8.17
C GLY A 209 5.58 -1.28 -9.06
N VAL A 210 5.21 -0.98 -10.31
CA VAL A 210 5.16 -1.97 -11.39
C VAL A 210 6.59 -2.32 -11.79
N VAL A 211 6.87 -3.62 -11.85
CA VAL A 211 8.20 -4.18 -12.15
C VAL A 211 8.05 -5.13 -13.32
N ASP A 212 8.60 -4.74 -14.46
CA ASP A 212 8.64 -5.61 -15.64
C ASP A 212 9.84 -6.57 -15.58
N THR A 213 9.92 -7.51 -16.51
CA THR A 213 10.94 -8.57 -16.57
C THR A 213 12.38 -8.07 -16.68
N ASN A 214 12.60 -6.84 -17.15
CA ASN A 214 13.90 -6.18 -17.28
C ASN A 214 14.33 -5.41 -16.01
N CYS A 215 13.48 -5.39 -14.98
CA CYS A 215 13.69 -4.57 -13.77
C CYS A 215 14.13 -5.39 -12.57
N ASN A 216 14.68 -4.72 -11.56
CA ASN A 216 15.06 -5.35 -10.29
C ASN A 216 13.93 -5.18 -9.25
N PRO A 217 13.20 -6.23 -8.88
CA PRO A 217 12.11 -6.15 -7.91
C PRO A 217 12.58 -5.84 -6.49
N CYS A 218 13.84 -6.17 -6.15
CA CYS A 218 14.38 -5.96 -4.80
C CYS A 218 14.55 -4.49 -4.40
N LEU A 219 14.46 -3.57 -5.35
CA LEU A 219 14.61 -2.13 -5.10
C LEU A 219 13.31 -1.47 -4.62
N ILE A 220 12.17 -2.15 -4.78
CA ILE A 220 10.84 -1.63 -4.47
C ILE A 220 10.28 -2.40 -3.27
N THR A 221 9.64 -1.69 -2.34
CA THR A 221 9.09 -2.28 -1.11
C THR A 221 7.93 -3.23 -1.40
N TYR A 222 7.03 -2.81 -2.28
CA TYR A 222 5.90 -3.61 -2.76
C TYR A 222 5.95 -3.72 -4.28
N PRO A 223 6.73 -4.68 -4.83
CA PRO A 223 6.83 -4.87 -6.26
C PRO A 223 5.55 -5.53 -6.80
N ILE A 224 5.06 -5.03 -7.91
CA ILE A 224 3.93 -5.59 -8.68
C ILE A 224 4.51 -6.13 -9.98
N PRO A 225 4.72 -7.45 -10.14
CA PRO A 225 5.18 -8.01 -11.39
C PRO A 225 4.17 -7.73 -12.50
N GLY A 226 4.58 -7.09 -13.58
CA GLY A 226 3.66 -6.76 -14.65
C GLY A 226 4.27 -5.87 -15.73
N ASN A 227 3.56 -5.76 -16.84
CA ASN A 227 3.94 -4.98 -18.01
C ASN A 227 3.80 -3.47 -17.73
N ASP A 228 4.85 -2.70 -17.96
CA ASP A 228 4.84 -1.24 -17.81
C ASP A 228 4.86 -0.47 -19.15
N ASP A 229 4.82 -1.17 -20.30
CA ASP A 229 4.88 -0.57 -21.64
C ASP A 229 3.50 -0.51 -22.34
N SER A 230 2.59 -1.41 -22.02
CA SER A 230 1.29 -1.48 -22.68
C SER A 230 0.34 -0.37 -22.21
N PRO A 231 -0.28 0.41 -23.12
CA PRO A 231 -1.27 1.42 -22.75
C PRO A 231 -2.43 0.86 -21.93
N THR A 232 -2.92 -0.33 -22.32
CA THR A 232 -4.02 -1.01 -21.64
C THR A 232 -3.68 -1.44 -20.22
N ALA A 233 -2.42 -1.88 -19.98
CA ALA A 233 -1.95 -2.21 -18.64
C ALA A 233 -1.82 -0.95 -17.77
N MET A 234 -1.26 0.12 -18.34
CA MET A 234 -1.13 1.40 -17.63
C MET A 234 -2.47 2.03 -17.25
N GLU A 235 -3.45 1.95 -18.14
CA GLU A 235 -4.83 2.40 -17.86
C GLU A 235 -5.44 1.58 -16.72
N LEU A 236 -5.24 0.25 -16.72
CA LEU A 236 -5.72 -0.61 -15.65
C LEU A 236 -5.09 -0.25 -14.30
N TYR A 237 -3.76 -0.10 -14.24
CA TYR A 237 -3.09 0.29 -12.99
C TYR A 237 -3.57 1.65 -12.48
N CYS A 238 -3.63 2.65 -13.35
CA CYS A 238 -4.13 3.97 -13.01
C CYS A 238 -5.56 3.91 -12.47
N LYS A 239 -6.43 3.14 -13.11
CA LYS A 239 -7.81 2.92 -12.68
C LYS A 239 -7.88 2.27 -11.29
N LEU A 240 -7.10 1.21 -11.06
CA LEU A 240 -7.09 0.49 -9.78
C LEU A 240 -6.59 1.36 -8.63
N PHE A 241 -5.47 2.04 -8.80
CA PHE A 241 -4.96 2.98 -7.79
C PHE A 241 -5.95 4.11 -7.51
N LYS A 242 -6.55 4.69 -8.56
CA LYS A 242 -7.57 5.72 -8.43
C LYS A 242 -8.76 5.24 -7.59
N MET A 243 -9.34 4.10 -7.95
CA MET A 243 -10.50 3.55 -7.24
C MET A 243 -10.15 3.27 -5.78
N THR A 244 -9.01 2.67 -5.52
CA THR A 244 -8.55 2.35 -4.15
C THR A 244 -8.35 3.59 -3.29
N ILE A 245 -7.71 4.63 -3.83
CA ILE A 245 -7.44 5.88 -3.09
C ILE A 245 -8.74 6.63 -2.81
N ILE A 246 -9.63 6.76 -3.80
CA ILE A 246 -10.91 7.44 -3.64
C ILE A 246 -11.76 6.69 -2.62
N HIS A 247 -11.87 5.36 -2.73
CA HIS A 247 -12.63 4.53 -1.81
C HIS A 247 -12.14 4.67 -0.37
N ALA A 248 -10.83 4.62 -0.16
CA ALA A 248 -10.24 4.81 1.17
C ALA A 248 -10.50 6.21 1.76
N LYS A 249 -10.41 7.27 0.93
CA LYS A 249 -10.72 8.65 1.35
C LYS A 249 -12.20 8.84 1.69
N ASP A 250 -13.09 8.25 0.92
CA ASP A 250 -14.54 8.37 1.16
C ASP A 250 -14.96 7.57 2.38
N TYR A 251 -14.39 6.39 2.58
CA TYR A 251 -14.61 5.59 3.79
C TYR A 251 -14.21 6.37 5.05
N ARG A 252 -13.08 7.07 4.99
CA ARG A 252 -12.65 7.94 6.07
C ARG A 252 -13.64 9.07 6.36
N LYS A 253 -14.09 9.80 5.33
CA LYS A 253 -15.07 10.88 5.49
C LYS A 253 -16.38 10.38 6.13
N GLN A 254 -16.87 9.23 5.70
CA GLN A 254 -18.07 8.61 6.29
C GLN A 254 -17.87 8.31 7.77
N ARG A 255 -16.70 7.78 8.14
CA ARG A 255 -16.36 7.50 9.54
C ARG A 255 -16.25 8.78 10.38
N GLU A 256 -15.59 9.80 9.88
CA GLU A 256 -15.48 11.10 10.56
C GLU A 256 -16.88 11.67 10.86
N VAL A 257 -17.79 11.67 9.88
CA VAL A 257 -19.17 12.12 10.06
C VAL A 257 -19.93 11.27 11.09
N PHE A 258 -19.75 9.95 11.02
CA PHE A 258 -20.41 9.05 11.97
C PHE A 258 -19.96 9.31 13.42
N HIS A 259 -18.68 9.52 13.67
CA HIS A 259 -18.15 9.88 14.99
C HIS A 259 -18.63 11.23 15.49
N GLU A 260 -18.73 12.22 14.60
CA GLU A 260 -19.30 13.54 14.96
C GLU A 260 -20.78 13.43 15.37
N LEU A 261 -21.54 12.57 14.72
CA LEU A 261 -22.96 12.34 15.07
C LEU A 261 -23.07 11.61 16.42
N GLN A 262 -22.22 10.61 16.67
CA GLN A 262 -22.22 9.91 17.97
C GLN A 262 -21.84 10.84 19.12
N SER A 263 -20.80 11.63 18.96
CA SER A 263 -20.35 12.57 20.00
C SER A 263 -21.42 13.64 20.34
N LYS A 264 -22.20 14.06 19.33
CA LYS A 264 -23.33 14.97 19.55
C LYS A 264 -24.48 14.30 20.31
N ALA A 265 -24.82 13.05 19.96
CA ALA A 265 -25.84 12.28 20.62
C ALA A 265 -25.50 12.00 22.11
N GLU A 266 -24.26 11.66 22.39
CA GLU A 266 -23.77 11.44 23.77
C GLU A 266 -23.74 12.75 24.60
N GLY A 267 -23.50 13.89 23.94
CA GLY A 267 -23.54 15.22 24.58
C GLY A 267 -24.95 15.70 24.97
N GLU A 268 -25.97 15.23 24.24
CA GLU A 268 -27.37 15.58 24.51
C GLU A 268 -28.03 14.68 25.58
N GLU A 269 -27.47 13.51 25.91
CA GLU A 269 -28.00 12.58 26.92
C GLU A 269 -27.54 12.86 28.35
N MET A 270 -26.84 13.95 28.66
CA MET A 270 -26.54 14.34 30.04
C MET A 270 -27.76 15.06 30.65
N PRO A 271 -28.66 14.34 31.37
CA PRO A 271 -29.76 15.00 32.04
C PRO A 271 -29.17 15.86 33.20
N GLY A 272 -29.57 17.12 33.18
CA GLY A 272 -29.22 18.10 34.19
C GLY A 272 -29.45 17.53 35.58
N LYS A 273 -28.42 17.54 36.42
CA LYS A 273 -28.56 17.41 37.87
C LYS A 273 -29.51 18.47 38.32
N GLY A 274 -30.73 18.03 38.66
CA GLY A 274 -31.73 18.88 39.28
C GLY A 274 -31.19 19.63 40.50
N PRO A 275 -31.71 20.82 40.80
CA PRO A 275 -31.21 21.65 41.92
C PRO A 275 -31.41 20.91 43.24
N HIS A 276 -30.35 20.76 43.97
CA HIS A 276 -30.31 20.27 45.34
C HIS A 276 -31.11 21.23 46.21
N VAL A 277 -32.32 20.85 46.61
CA VAL A 277 -33.10 21.59 47.61
C VAL A 277 -32.48 21.34 48.97
N PRO A 278 -32.00 22.38 49.69
CA PRO A 278 -31.55 22.21 51.05
C PRO A 278 -32.75 22.03 51.99
N VAL A 279 -32.80 20.89 52.63
CA VAL A 279 -33.72 20.67 53.75
C VAL A 279 -33.14 21.40 54.94
N SER A 280 -33.85 22.44 55.41
CA SER A 280 -33.56 23.13 56.67
C SER A 280 -34.08 22.35 57.85
N PRO A 281 -33.46 22.51 59.09
CA PRO A 281 -33.76 21.71 60.26
C PRO A 281 -35.10 21.97 60.92
#